data_09edbfaf7851143174cec20e358fd357
#
_entry.id   09edbfaf7851143174cec20e358fd357
#
_cell.length_a   1.000
_cell.length_b   1.000
_cell.length_c   1.000
_cell.angle_alpha   90.00
_cell.angle_beta   90.00
_cell.angle_gamma   90.00
#
_symmetry.space_group_name_H-M   'P 1'
#
loop_
_entity.id
_entity.type
_entity.pdbx_description
1 polymer ?
#
loop_
_entity_poly.entity_id
_entity_poly.type
_entity_poly.pdbx_seq_one_letter_code
_entity_poly.pdbx_strand_id
1 'polypeptide(L)'
;MKILAANTLLDVIIEKVEKKGILAKGLIDDLKALRELALKEQDHLVVKVLRLTYEFLQEREAFNVQGQFEEDEEGSEYPVEIEDKENLVYLLDLLKKADHKINREEIKDYRTALKL
;
A
#
# COMPACT_ATOMS: atom_id res chain seq x y z
N MET A 1 7.17 2.92 8.59
CA MET A 1 8.45 2.19 8.59
C MET A 1 9.45 2.92 9.48
N LYS A 2 10.32 2.18 10.14
CA LYS A 2 11.23 2.74 11.16
C LYS A 2 12.49 3.38 10.58
N ILE A 3 13.02 2.84 9.47
CA ILE A 3 14.23 3.38 8.85
C ILE A 3 13.89 4.71 8.19
N LEU A 4 14.67 5.76 8.50
CA LEU A 4 14.46 7.10 7.95
C LEU A 4 14.44 7.09 6.41
N ALA A 5 15.36 6.36 5.79
CA ALA A 5 15.43 6.25 4.33
C ALA A 5 14.11 5.69 3.75
N ALA A 6 13.46 4.76 4.44
CA ALA A 6 12.19 4.19 3.99
C ALA A 6 11.07 5.23 4.02
N ASN A 7 10.97 6.02 5.08
CA ASN A 7 9.94 7.06 5.16
C ASN A 7 10.20 8.19 4.16
N THR A 8 11.45 8.55 3.93
CA THR A 8 11.81 9.53 2.90
C THR A 8 11.40 9.03 1.51
N LEU A 9 11.68 7.76 1.21
CA LEU A 9 11.28 7.17 -0.06
C LEU A 9 9.76 7.07 -0.18
N LEU A 10 9.06 6.72 0.91
CA LEU A 10 7.59 6.72 0.92
C LEU A 10 7.02 8.08 0.54
N ASP A 11 7.56 9.16 1.10
CA ASP A 11 7.10 10.50 0.77
C ASP A 11 7.30 10.81 -0.71
N VAL A 12 8.42 10.42 -1.27
CA VAL A 12 8.70 10.60 -2.71
C VAL A 12 7.70 9.81 -3.56
N ILE A 13 7.45 8.55 -3.18
CA ILE A 13 6.52 7.67 -3.91
C ILE A 13 5.10 8.24 -3.85
N ILE A 14 4.65 8.65 -2.67
CA ILE A 14 3.31 9.22 -2.49
C ILE A 14 3.13 10.46 -3.37
N GLU A 15 4.08 11.37 -3.35
CA GLU A 15 4.04 12.56 -4.19
C GLU A 15 3.99 12.19 -5.68
N LYS A 16 4.79 11.23 -6.10
CA LYS A 16 4.80 10.76 -7.49
C LYS A 16 3.43 10.21 -7.90
N VAL A 17 2.81 9.38 -7.05
CA VAL A 17 1.48 8.82 -7.33
C VAL A 17 0.43 9.92 -7.36
N GLU A 18 0.47 10.87 -6.43
CA GLU A 18 -0.49 11.96 -6.39
C GLU A 18 -0.42 12.83 -7.65
N LYS A 19 0.78 13.08 -8.17
CA LYS A 19 0.99 13.93 -9.35
C LYS A 19 0.84 13.19 -10.67
N LYS A 20 1.31 11.95 -10.75
CA LYS A 20 1.42 11.20 -12.00
C LYS A 20 0.51 9.97 -12.08
N GLY A 21 -0.11 9.58 -10.96
CA GLY A 21 -1.00 8.43 -10.91
C GLY A 21 -0.28 7.10 -10.74
N ILE A 22 -1.06 6.02 -10.83
CA ILE A 22 -0.57 4.65 -10.56
C ILE A 22 0.31 4.09 -11.67
N LEU A 23 0.36 4.72 -12.83
CA LEU A 23 1.22 4.31 -13.95
C LEU A 23 2.44 5.22 -14.08
N ALA A 24 2.79 5.95 -13.02
CA ALA A 24 3.93 6.86 -13.00
C ALA A 24 5.22 6.13 -13.35
N LYS A 25 6.05 6.78 -14.19
CA LYS A 25 7.34 6.22 -14.59
C LYS A 25 8.24 6.01 -13.37
N GLY A 26 8.80 4.83 -13.25
CA GLY A 26 9.70 4.49 -12.14
C GLY A 26 9.00 4.05 -10.87
N LEU A 27 7.67 4.06 -10.82
CA LEU A 27 6.92 3.69 -9.62
C LEU A 27 7.22 2.26 -9.19
N ILE A 28 7.24 1.32 -10.12
CA ILE A 28 7.52 -0.10 -9.82
C ILE A 28 8.92 -0.25 -9.21
N ASP A 29 9.91 0.41 -9.79
CA ASP A 29 11.29 0.36 -9.28
C ASP A 29 11.39 0.98 -7.89
N ASP A 30 10.66 2.06 -7.66
CA ASP A 30 10.61 2.71 -6.33
C ASP A 30 10.00 1.77 -5.28
N LEU A 31 8.91 1.07 -5.64
CA LEU A 31 8.28 0.10 -4.73
C LEU A 31 9.20 -1.07 -4.44
N LYS A 32 9.95 -1.54 -5.43
CA LYS A 32 10.96 -2.59 -5.23
C LYS A 32 12.07 -2.12 -4.29
N ALA A 33 12.52 -0.88 -4.44
CA ALA A 33 13.53 -0.31 -3.55
C ALA A 33 13.00 -0.19 -2.11
N LEU A 34 11.75 0.22 -1.97
CA LEU A 34 11.11 0.30 -0.66
C LEU A 34 11.02 -1.07 0.00
N ARG A 35 10.72 -2.11 -0.78
CA ARG A 35 10.69 -3.49 -0.29
C ARG A 35 12.05 -3.92 0.27
N GLU A 36 13.15 -3.55 -0.38
CA GLU A 36 14.50 -3.85 0.13
C GLU A 36 14.72 -3.22 1.51
N LEU A 37 14.23 -2.00 1.72
CA LEU A 37 14.30 -1.35 3.04
C LEU A 37 13.42 -2.06 4.06
N ALA A 38 12.25 -2.54 3.66
CA ALA A 38 11.38 -3.32 4.53
C ALA A 38 12.03 -4.64 4.94
N LEU A 39 12.79 -5.27 4.04
CA LEU A 39 13.57 -6.47 4.35
C LEU A 39 14.61 -6.17 5.44
N LYS A 40 15.28 -5.03 5.36
CA LYS A 40 16.23 -4.62 6.39
C LYS A 40 15.57 -4.41 7.75
N GLU A 41 14.34 -3.94 7.75
CA GLU A 41 13.55 -3.79 8.98
C GLU A 41 12.99 -5.12 9.49
N GLN A 42 13.12 -6.18 8.71
CA GLN A 42 12.57 -7.51 9.01
C GLN A 42 11.05 -7.49 9.21
N ASP A 43 10.37 -6.58 8.53
CA ASP A 43 8.91 -6.49 8.55
C ASP A 43 8.31 -7.31 7.40
N HIS A 44 8.05 -8.59 7.67
CA HIS A 44 7.59 -9.53 6.66
C HIS A 44 6.21 -9.19 6.08
N LEU A 45 5.35 -8.57 6.88
CA LEU A 45 4.04 -8.13 6.37
C LEU A 45 4.20 -7.05 5.33
N VAL A 46 5.01 -6.02 5.60
CA VAL A 46 5.25 -4.93 4.67
C VAL A 46 5.97 -5.44 3.42
N VAL A 47 6.97 -6.31 3.58
CA VAL A 47 7.68 -6.94 2.46
C VAL A 47 6.69 -7.64 1.52
N LYS A 48 5.78 -8.44 2.08
CA LYS A 48 4.78 -9.17 1.32
C LYS A 48 3.81 -8.24 0.58
N VAL A 49 3.28 -7.26 1.29
CA VAL A 49 2.31 -6.30 0.72
C VAL A 49 2.94 -5.51 -0.42
N LEU A 50 4.18 -5.05 -0.26
CA LEU A 50 4.86 -4.30 -1.32
C LEU A 50 5.05 -5.15 -2.56
N ARG A 51 5.46 -6.41 -2.41
CA ARG A 51 5.61 -7.31 -3.56
C ARG A 51 4.28 -7.52 -4.26
N LEU A 52 3.23 -7.83 -3.51
CA LEU A 52 1.90 -8.03 -4.08
C LEU A 52 1.40 -6.76 -4.79
N THR A 53 1.72 -5.59 -4.23
CA THR A 53 1.32 -4.30 -4.81
C THR A 53 1.98 -4.06 -6.17
N TYR A 54 3.31 -4.18 -6.26
CA TYR A 54 3.94 -3.89 -7.55
C TYR A 54 3.66 -4.97 -8.59
N GLU A 55 3.50 -6.23 -8.18
CA GLU A 55 3.07 -7.29 -9.09
C GLU A 55 1.67 -7.01 -9.65
N PHE A 56 0.75 -6.56 -8.78
CA PHE A 56 -0.60 -6.20 -9.19
C PHE A 56 -0.60 -5.05 -10.19
N LEU A 57 0.16 -4.00 -9.91
CA LEU A 57 0.28 -2.85 -10.80
C LEU A 57 0.89 -3.23 -12.15
N GLN A 58 1.92 -4.07 -12.16
CA GLN A 58 2.54 -4.54 -13.40
C GLN A 58 1.59 -5.37 -14.25
N GLU A 59 0.82 -6.23 -13.61
CA GLU A 59 -0.05 -7.18 -14.31
C GLU A 59 -1.35 -6.53 -14.79
N ARG A 60 -1.95 -5.66 -13.95
CA ARG A 60 -3.30 -5.15 -14.20
C ARG A 60 -3.36 -3.68 -14.60
N GLU A 61 -2.29 -2.94 -14.40
CA GLU A 61 -2.25 -1.48 -14.65
C GLU A 61 -3.40 -0.75 -13.94
N ALA A 62 -3.78 -1.24 -12.75
CA ALA A 62 -4.87 -0.74 -11.94
C ALA A 62 -4.54 -0.99 -10.48
N PHE A 63 -5.28 -0.34 -9.57
CA PHE A 63 -5.19 -0.63 -8.15
C PHE A 63 -6.58 -0.61 -7.53
N ASN A 64 -7.46 -1.43 -8.08
CA ASN A 64 -8.86 -1.54 -7.70
C ASN A 64 -9.10 -2.62 -6.63
N VAL A 65 -8.13 -2.81 -5.74
CA VAL A 65 -8.25 -3.77 -4.64
C VAL A 65 -9.18 -3.24 -3.55
N GLN A 66 -9.98 -4.12 -2.98
CA GLN A 66 -10.93 -3.78 -1.93
C GLN A 66 -10.30 -4.02 -0.56
N GLY A 67 -9.42 -3.10 -0.17
CA GLY A 67 -8.68 -3.19 1.10
C GLY A 67 -9.28 -2.35 2.23
N GLN A 68 -10.30 -1.54 1.94
CA GLN A 68 -10.95 -0.69 2.92
C GLN A 68 -12.41 -1.08 3.06
N PHE A 69 -12.90 -1.10 4.31
CA PHE A 69 -14.27 -1.50 4.63
C PHE A 69 -14.88 -0.49 5.60
N GLU A 70 -16.19 -0.28 5.48
CA GLU A 70 -16.98 0.49 6.42
C GLU A 70 -18.11 -0.38 6.95
N GLU A 71 -18.61 -0.04 8.14
CA GLU A 71 -19.76 -0.71 8.72
C GLU A 71 -21.01 0.15 8.54
N ASP A 72 -22.15 -0.50 8.24
CA ASP A 72 -23.44 0.15 8.23
C ASP A 72 -24.04 0.20 9.64
N GLU A 73 -25.25 0.73 9.77
CA GLU A 73 -25.94 0.85 11.06
C GLU A 73 -26.22 -0.51 11.71
N GLU A 74 -26.27 -1.57 10.92
CA GLU A 74 -26.53 -2.95 11.40
C GLU A 74 -25.25 -3.70 11.72
N GLY A 75 -24.08 -3.08 11.55
CA GLY A 75 -22.80 -3.71 11.79
C GLY A 75 -22.28 -4.56 10.64
N SER A 76 -22.94 -4.53 9.48
CA SER A 76 -22.47 -5.24 8.30
C SER A 76 -21.34 -4.47 7.63
N GLU A 77 -20.25 -5.16 7.29
CA GLU A 77 -19.14 -4.55 6.59
C GLU A 77 -19.39 -4.54 5.09
N TYR A 78 -18.98 -3.46 4.43
CA TYR A 78 -19.02 -3.37 2.97
C TYR A 78 -17.75 -2.67 2.47
N PRO A 79 -17.26 -3.00 1.25
CA PRO A 79 -16.07 -2.37 0.72
C PRO A 79 -16.33 -0.91 0.36
N VAL A 80 -15.34 -0.06 0.63
CA VAL A 80 -15.36 1.35 0.27
C VAL A 80 -14.99 1.50 -1.19
N GLU A 81 -15.80 2.25 -1.96
CA GLU A 81 -15.46 2.62 -3.33
C GLU A 81 -14.45 3.77 -3.29
N ILE A 82 -13.31 3.58 -3.95
CA ILE A 82 -12.21 4.54 -3.93
C ILE A 82 -11.46 4.46 -5.26
N GLU A 83 -11.03 5.60 -5.77
CA GLU A 83 -10.23 5.64 -7.00
C GLU A 83 -8.87 4.98 -6.79
N ASP A 84 -8.32 4.38 -7.85
CA ASP A 84 -7.07 3.61 -7.80
C ASP A 84 -5.92 4.42 -7.20
N LYS A 85 -5.77 5.67 -7.63
CA LYS A 85 -4.72 6.56 -7.12
C LYS A 85 -4.85 6.79 -5.62
N GLU A 86 -6.05 7.12 -5.16
CA GLU A 86 -6.31 7.36 -3.75
C GLU A 86 -6.13 6.08 -2.92
N ASN A 87 -6.53 4.95 -3.49
CA ASN A 87 -6.39 3.65 -2.85
C ASN A 87 -4.91 3.30 -2.61
N LEU A 88 -4.08 3.50 -3.62
CA LEU A 88 -2.65 3.25 -3.48
C LEU A 88 -2.00 4.22 -2.48
N VAL A 89 -2.34 5.51 -2.54
CA VAL A 89 -1.82 6.50 -1.58
C VAL A 89 -2.23 6.14 -0.16
N TYR A 90 -3.45 5.69 0.05
CA TYR A 90 -3.90 5.27 1.38
C TYR A 90 -3.04 4.13 1.93
N LEU A 91 -2.80 3.10 1.10
CA LEU A 91 -1.93 2.00 1.51
C LEU A 91 -0.52 2.49 1.86
N LEU A 92 0.05 3.34 1.02
CA LEU A 92 1.40 3.88 1.27
C LEU A 92 1.45 4.71 2.56
N ASP A 93 0.41 5.48 2.85
CA ASP A 93 0.31 6.22 4.12
C ASP A 93 0.29 5.28 5.33
N LEU A 94 -0.40 4.15 5.23
CA LEU A 94 -0.40 3.14 6.29
C LEU A 94 1.01 2.64 6.58
N LEU A 95 1.84 2.50 5.55
CA LEU A 95 3.20 1.97 5.68
C LEU A 95 4.13 2.90 6.46
N LYS A 96 3.84 4.20 6.51
CA LYS A 96 4.65 5.16 7.28
C LYS A 96 4.71 4.80 8.77
N LYS A 97 3.60 4.29 9.31
CA LYS A 97 3.49 3.82 10.69
C LYS A 97 3.01 2.38 10.71
N ALA A 98 3.74 1.54 9.99
CA ALA A 98 3.38 0.15 9.78
C ALA A 98 3.38 -0.69 11.08
N ASP A 99 4.08 -0.25 12.11
CA ASP A 99 4.11 -0.91 13.42
C ASP A 99 2.94 -0.51 14.32
N HIS A 100 2.18 0.52 13.94
CA HIS A 100 0.99 0.91 14.68
C HIS A 100 -0.10 -0.16 14.54
N LYS A 101 -0.72 -0.53 15.66
CA LYS A 101 -1.66 -1.68 15.70
C LYS A 101 -2.80 -1.56 14.69
N ILE A 102 -3.45 -0.42 14.62
CA ILE A 102 -4.58 -0.20 13.71
C ILE A 102 -4.11 -0.25 12.25
N ASN A 103 -3.01 0.43 11.94
CA ASN A 103 -2.43 0.41 10.59
C ASN A 103 -2.07 -1.01 10.18
N ARG A 104 -1.53 -1.78 11.11
CA ARG A 104 -1.13 -3.15 10.83
C ARG A 104 -2.31 -4.03 10.43
N GLU A 105 -3.46 -3.87 11.08
CA GLU A 105 -4.68 -4.58 10.71
C GLU A 105 -5.18 -4.19 9.31
N GLU A 106 -5.15 -2.90 8.98
CA GLU A 106 -5.55 -2.43 7.66
C GLU A 106 -4.57 -2.91 6.57
N ILE A 107 -3.27 -2.97 6.87
CA ILE A 107 -2.27 -3.52 5.93
C ILE A 107 -2.56 -4.99 5.66
N LYS A 108 -2.97 -5.76 6.67
CA LYS A 108 -3.36 -7.16 6.48
C LYS A 108 -4.60 -7.30 5.59
N ASP A 109 -5.55 -6.36 5.68
CA ASP A 109 -6.72 -6.34 4.80
C ASP A 109 -6.29 -6.15 3.34
N TYR A 110 -5.35 -5.24 3.08
CA TYR A 110 -4.78 -5.08 1.74
C TYR A 110 -4.06 -6.34 1.25
N ARG A 111 -3.27 -6.97 2.13
CA ARG A 111 -2.61 -8.23 1.77
C ARG A 111 -3.62 -9.27 1.33
N THR A 112 -4.72 -9.43 2.07
CA THR A 112 -5.78 -10.37 1.74
C THR A 112 -6.43 -10.04 0.40
N ALA A 113 -6.77 -8.76 0.18
CA ALA A 113 -7.40 -8.30 -1.06
C ALA A 113 -6.48 -8.50 -2.28
N LEU A 114 -5.19 -8.25 -2.12
CA LEU A 114 -4.21 -8.39 -3.20
C LEU A 114 -3.98 -9.86 -3.62
N LYS A 115 -4.28 -10.80 -2.74
CA LYS A 115 -4.16 -12.24 -3.06
C LYS A 115 -5.34 -12.79 -3.83
N LEU A 116 -6.44 -12.07 -3.86
CA LEU A 116 -7.62 -12.46 -4.62
C LEU A 116 -7.44 -12.10 -6.10
#